data_4e39657dcb59446280aeae8c7fd0e2f7
#
_entry.id   4e39657dcb59446280aeae8c7fd0e2f7
#
_cell.length_a   1.000
_cell.length_b   1.000
_cell.length_c   1.000
_cell.angle_alpha   90.00
_cell.angle_beta   90.00
_cell.angle_gamma   90.00
#
_symmetry.space_group_name_H-M   'P 1'
#
loop_
_entity.id
_entity.type
_entity.pdbx_description
1 polymer ?
#
loop_
_entity_poly.entity_id
_entity_poly.type
_entity_poly.pdbx_seq_one_letter_code
_entity_poly.pdbx_strand_id
1 'polypeptide(L)'
;MNKDKYINSDQIKSFVKTSHDYYIHEFEKINNNSKFVISFNLFAFLFGSIWFGIRNIWNWALAFLIIETFAIVQIVRGFFGNISAEAYIKIEKIQSTIDFREKQLQAAIEKNSDKVEMFKRTIKSLEDSIDGYLQEAQTIEASGVWIAISGIVLFLLIRFAQGILANSILEKRFSEWLSNKLISPGMQFKNYLLSISFALIIIVFSAIHYSFPTLIQMFADFPTHPDIRLASIDGVERTFDYAFIKGDVLFSAMTV
;
A
#
# COMPACT_ATOMS: atom_id res chain seq x y z
N MET A 1 25.43 39.77 -8.86
CA MET A 1 24.00 39.65 -8.56
C MET A 1 23.78 40.29 -7.20
N ASN A 2 23.13 41.46 -7.16
CA ASN A 2 23.03 42.32 -5.98
C ASN A 2 22.26 41.59 -4.86
N LYS A 3 22.92 41.37 -3.71
CA LYS A 3 22.40 40.69 -2.53
C LYS A 3 21.54 41.58 -1.61
N ASP A 4 21.31 42.83 -1.99
CA ASP A 4 20.57 43.80 -1.19
C ASP A 4 19.07 43.80 -1.46
N LYS A 5 18.49 42.62 -1.62
CA LYS A 5 17.04 42.49 -1.64
C LYS A 5 16.55 42.49 -0.20
N TYR A 6 16.34 43.71 0.37
CA TYR A 6 15.62 43.87 1.64
C TYR A 6 14.32 43.03 1.55
N ILE A 7 14.29 41.96 2.29
CA ILE A 7 13.07 41.14 2.39
C ILE A 7 12.08 42.00 3.20
N ASN A 8 11.07 42.53 2.51
CA ASN A 8 10.03 43.31 3.17
C ASN A 8 9.19 42.35 4.06
N SER A 9 9.28 42.56 5.39
CA SER A 9 8.58 41.73 6.38
C SER A 9 7.07 41.64 6.11
N ASP A 10 6.44 42.70 5.57
CA ASP A 10 5.01 42.72 5.25
C ASP A 10 4.68 41.82 4.07
N GLN A 11 5.59 41.68 3.10
CA GLN A 11 5.44 40.74 1.99
C GLN A 11 5.53 39.29 2.47
N ILE A 12 6.46 38.97 3.40
CA ILE A 12 6.53 37.66 4.00
C ILE A 12 5.23 37.36 4.76
N LYS A 13 4.75 38.29 5.60
CA LYS A 13 3.50 38.12 6.35
C LYS A 13 2.30 37.82 5.42
N SER A 14 2.20 38.55 4.31
CA SER A 14 1.12 38.35 3.34
C SER A 14 1.21 36.99 2.64
N PHE A 15 2.41 36.47 2.44
CA PHE A 15 2.65 35.17 1.78
C PHE A 15 2.44 34.00 2.74
N VAL A 16 3.07 34.02 3.93
CA VAL A 16 3.06 32.86 4.85
C VAL A 16 1.77 32.75 5.66
N LYS A 17 1.06 33.86 5.92
CA LYS A 17 -0.23 33.97 6.63
C LYS A 17 -0.22 33.50 8.10
N THR A 18 0.74 32.71 8.51
CA THR A 18 0.86 32.16 9.88
C THR A 18 2.32 32.14 10.30
N SER A 19 2.59 32.16 11.61
CA SER A 19 3.95 32.06 12.20
C SER A 19 4.94 33.07 11.58
N HIS A 20 4.51 34.31 11.46
CA HIS A 20 5.19 35.36 10.69
C HIS A 20 6.64 35.55 11.14
N ASP A 21 6.87 35.71 12.44
CA ASP A 21 8.20 36.00 12.99
C ASP A 21 9.19 34.85 12.76
N TYR A 22 8.70 33.61 12.84
CA TYR A 22 9.49 32.45 12.52
C TYR A 22 9.96 32.48 11.05
N TYR A 23 9.05 32.71 10.10
CA TYR A 23 9.43 32.71 8.68
C TYR A 23 10.24 33.93 8.27
N ILE A 24 10.04 35.08 8.90
CA ILE A 24 10.92 36.26 8.70
C ILE A 24 12.36 35.89 9.05
N HIS A 25 12.58 35.37 10.26
CA HIS A 25 13.90 34.96 10.72
C HIS A 25 14.53 33.85 9.83
N GLU A 26 13.77 32.81 9.46
CA GLU A 26 14.30 31.71 8.66
C GLU A 26 14.62 32.14 7.22
N PHE A 27 13.78 32.98 6.61
CA PHE A 27 14.05 33.49 5.25
C PHE A 27 15.25 34.45 5.23
N GLU A 28 15.40 35.32 6.24
CA GLU A 28 16.60 36.14 6.38
C GLU A 28 17.87 35.30 6.56
N LYS A 29 17.80 34.26 7.39
CA LYS A 29 18.90 33.33 7.61
C LYS A 29 19.29 32.61 6.31
N ILE A 30 18.32 32.16 5.52
CA ILE A 30 18.58 31.48 4.24
C ILE A 30 19.17 32.45 3.20
N ASN A 31 18.63 33.66 3.09
CA ASN A 31 19.10 34.65 2.11
C ASN A 31 20.48 35.25 2.43
N ASN A 32 20.83 35.39 3.71
CA ASN A 32 22.11 35.91 4.11
C ASN A 32 23.27 34.92 3.94
N ASN A 33 22.96 33.65 3.68
CA ASN A 33 23.95 32.62 3.48
C ASN A 33 24.03 32.18 2.00
N SER A 34 25.25 32.06 1.50
CA SER A 34 25.49 31.55 0.13
C SER A 34 25.48 30.04 0.05
N LYS A 35 25.54 29.34 1.17
CA LYS A 35 25.51 27.88 1.28
C LYS A 35 24.15 27.41 1.79
N PHE A 36 23.88 26.13 1.59
CA PHE A 36 22.69 25.51 2.16
C PHE A 36 22.67 25.67 3.68
N VAL A 37 21.59 26.22 4.20
CA VAL A 37 21.38 26.45 5.63
C VAL A 37 20.42 25.41 6.16
N ILE A 38 20.86 24.66 7.15
CA ILE A 38 19.97 23.74 7.86
C ILE A 38 18.97 24.56 8.67
N SER A 39 17.72 24.42 8.32
CA SER A 39 16.57 25.04 8.97
C SER A 39 15.51 23.97 9.16
N PHE A 40 14.96 23.84 10.36
CA PHE A 40 14.01 22.77 10.66
C PHE A 40 12.61 23.31 10.84
N ASN A 41 11.68 22.81 10.04
CA ASN A 41 10.26 23.13 10.11
C ASN A 41 9.48 22.01 10.79
N LEU A 42 9.09 22.22 12.04
CA LEU A 42 8.35 21.22 12.81
C LEU A 42 7.02 20.82 12.17
N PHE A 43 6.30 21.79 11.58
CA PHE A 43 5.03 21.49 10.93
C PHE A 43 5.20 20.64 9.65
N ALA A 44 6.25 20.90 8.88
CA ALA A 44 6.56 20.06 7.72
C ALA A 44 7.01 18.65 8.14
N PHE A 45 7.75 18.52 9.24
CA PHE A 45 8.10 17.23 9.83
C PHE A 45 6.85 16.45 10.27
N LEU A 46 5.90 17.10 10.96
CA LEU A 46 4.70 16.43 11.48
C LEU A 46 3.69 16.09 10.39
N PHE A 47 3.42 17.02 9.48
CA PHE A 47 2.37 16.89 8.46
C PHE A 47 2.88 16.41 7.09
N GLY A 48 4.19 16.40 6.87
CA GLY A 48 4.82 15.85 5.69
C GLY A 48 4.31 16.41 4.37
N SER A 49 4.01 15.54 3.42
CA SER A 49 3.51 15.89 2.09
C SER A 49 2.27 16.78 2.12
N ILE A 50 1.40 16.63 3.11
CA ILE A 50 0.21 17.47 3.30
C ILE A 50 0.60 18.94 3.51
N TRP A 51 1.65 19.21 4.32
CA TRP A 51 2.14 20.56 4.54
C TRP A 51 2.57 21.25 3.24
N PHE A 52 3.29 20.54 2.37
CA PHE A 52 3.70 21.06 1.05
C PHE A 52 2.50 21.34 0.14
N GLY A 53 1.50 20.47 0.14
CA GLY A 53 0.27 20.65 -0.64
C GLY A 53 -0.56 21.87 -0.15
N ILE A 54 -0.69 22.05 1.17
CA ILE A 54 -1.34 23.23 1.78
C ILE A 54 -0.63 24.52 1.34
N ARG A 55 0.71 24.51 1.24
CA ARG A 55 1.53 25.62 0.77
C ARG A 55 1.54 25.81 -0.75
N ASN A 56 0.74 25.00 -1.48
CA ASN A 56 0.65 25.01 -2.95
C ASN A 56 1.99 24.67 -3.63
N ILE A 57 2.76 23.77 -3.04
CA ILE A 57 4.06 23.28 -3.52
C ILE A 57 3.87 21.83 -3.98
N TRP A 58 3.00 21.63 -4.97
CA TRP A 58 2.50 20.32 -5.38
C TRP A 58 3.57 19.35 -5.88
N ASN A 59 4.61 19.84 -6.56
CA ASN A 59 5.70 18.98 -7.06
C ASN A 59 6.39 18.24 -5.90
N TRP A 60 6.69 18.96 -4.82
CA TRP A 60 7.28 18.36 -3.62
C TRP A 60 6.27 17.57 -2.81
N ALA A 61 5.02 18.05 -2.73
CA ALA A 61 3.96 17.32 -2.06
C ALA A 61 3.76 15.93 -2.64
N LEU A 62 3.67 15.81 -3.97
CA LEU A 62 3.49 14.53 -4.66
C LEU A 62 4.72 13.63 -4.55
N ALA A 63 5.93 14.18 -4.73
CA ALA A 63 7.15 13.41 -4.60
C ALA A 63 7.30 12.78 -3.19
N PHE A 64 7.05 13.56 -2.16
CA PHE A 64 7.08 13.08 -0.78
C PHE A 64 5.94 12.10 -0.49
N LEU A 65 4.72 12.37 -0.99
CA LEU A 65 3.57 11.50 -0.79
C LEU A 65 3.81 10.08 -1.32
N ILE A 66 4.46 9.94 -2.47
CA ILE A 66 4.81 8.63 -3.04
C ILE A 66 5.70 7.85 -2.06
N ILE A 67 6.75 8.49 -1.51
CA ILE A 67 7.69 7.83 -0.61
C ILE A 67 7.02 7.53 0.75
N GLU A 68 6.22 8.46 1.27
CA GLU A 68 5.42 8.26 2.49
C GLU A 68 4.45 7.09 2.34
N THR A 69 3.75 7.04 1.20
CA THR A 69 2.81 5.95 0.90
C THR A 69 3.52 4.61 0.87
N PHE A 70 4.67 4.53 0.20
CA PHE A 70 5.46 3.32 0.17
C PHE A 70 5.90 2.87 1.57
N ALA A 71 6.36 3.81 2.41
CA ALA A 71 6.73 3.52 3.79
C ALA A 71 5.54 3.01 4.62
N ILE A 72 4.38 3.67 4.50
CA ILE A 72 3.15 3.27 5.21
C ILE A 72 2.68 1.90 4.75
N VAL A 73 2.71 1.62 3.44
CA VAL A 73 2.36 0.30 2.90
C VAL A 73 3.26 -0.80 3.48
N GLN A 74 4.57 -0.55 3.59
CA GLN A 74 5.47 -1.51 4.23
C GLN A 74 5.12 -1.75 5.70
N ILE A 75 4.80 -0.70 6.47
CA ILE A 75 4.38 -0.81 7.86
C ILE A 75 3.10 -1.65 7.97
N VAL A 76 2.07 -1.28 7.19
CA VAL A 76 0.77 -1.97 7.22
C VAL A 76 0.91 -3.41 6.76
N ARG A 77 1.61 -3.65 5.65
CA ARG A 77 1.85 -4.99 5.12
C ARG A 77 2.64 -5.87 6.11
N GLY A 78 3.66 -5.30 6.74
CA GLY A 78 4.52 -6.06 7.65
C GLY A 78 3.85 -6.44 8.96
N PHE A 79 2.96 -5.58 9.52
CA PHE A 79 2.27 -5.88 10.77
C PHE A 79 0.89 -6.50 10.60
N PHE A 80 0.17 -6.17 9.55
CA PHE A 80 -1.24 -6.52 9.38
C PHE A 80 -1.54 -7.23 8.07
N GLY A 81 -0.60 -7.22 7.11
CA GLY A 81 -0.78 -7.86 5.82
C GLY A 81 -0.70 -9.39 5.94
N ASN A 82 -1.52 -10.08 5.16
CA ASN A 82 -1.46 -11.54 5.05
C ASN A 82 -0.39 -11.94 4.04
N ILE A 83 0.90 -11.77 4.42
CA ILE A 83 2.04 -11.99 3.50
C ILE A 83 2.28 -13.46 3.17
N SER A 84 1.80 -14.38 4.01
CA SER A 84 1.89 -15.83 3.84
C SER A 84 0.66 -16.46 3.19
N ALA A 85 -0.37 -15.65 2.84
CA ALA A 85 -1.65 -16.12 2.30
C ALA A 85 -1.48 -17.08 1.11
N GLU A 86 -0.56 -16.78 0.19
CA GLU A 86 -0.33 -17.62 -0.99
C GLU A 86 0.16 -19.02 -0.63
N ALA A 87 1.03 -19.13 0.40
CA ALA A 87 1.50 -20.41 0.88
C ALA A 87 0.35 -21.23 1.50
N TYR A 88 -0.49 -20.59 2.31
CA TYR A 88 -1.67 -21.27 2.90
C TYR A 88 -2.69 -21.69 1.86
N ILE A 89 -2.94 -20.90 0.81
CA ILE A 89 -3.80 -21.30 -0.33
C ILE A 89 -3.23 -22.54 -1.03
N LYS A 90 -1.92 -22.62 -1.23
CA LYS A 90 -1.28 -23.82 -1.81
C LYS A 90 -1.47 -25.03 -0.90
N ILE A 91 -1.31 -24.88 0.42
CA ILE A 91 -1.55 -25.94 1.41
C ILE A 91 -3.00 -26.45 1.32
N GLU A 92 -3.98 -25.55 1.30
CA GLU A 92 -5.40 -25.93 1.21
C GLU A 92 -5.71 -26.72 -0.07
N LYS A 93 -5.14 -26.32 -1.21
CA LYS A 93 -5.28 -27.05 -2.47
C LYS A 93 -4.64 -28.44 -2.43
N ILE A 94 -3.47 -28.58 -1.81
CA ILE A 94 -2.81 -29.87 -1.63
C ILE A 94 -3.63 -30.75 -0.70
N GLN A 95 -4.13 -30.19 0.41
CA GLN A 95 -4.98 -30.92 1.36
C GLN A 95 -6.23 -31.49 0.69
N SER A 96 -6.94 -30.69 -0.13
CA SER A 96 -8.09 -31.17 -0.88
C SER A 96 -7.73 -32.32 -1.85
N THR A 97 -6.50 -32.30 -2.39
CA THR A 97 -5.98 -33.36 -3.25
C THR A 97 -5.68 -34.62 -2.44
N ILE A 98 -5.14 -34.50 -1.23
CA ILE A 98 -4.90 -35.61 -0.31
C ILE A 98 -6.23 -36.30 0.03
N ASP A 99 -7.24 -35.54 0.44
CA ASP A 99 -8.57 -36.06 0.78
C ASP A 99 -9.18 -36.87 -0.39
N PHE A 100 -8.99 -36.38 -1.62
CA PHE A 100 -9.41 -37.13 -2.81
C PHE A 100 -8.61 -38.42 -3.02
N ARG A 101 -7.28 -38.38 -2.81
CA ARG A 101 -6.41 -39.56 -2.95
C ARG A 101 -6.66 -40.60 -1.86
N GLU A 102 -6.98 -40.19 -0.64
CA GLU A 102 -7.36 -41.10 0.45
C GLU A 102 -8.63 -41.87 0.13
N LYS A 103 -9.66 -41.22 -0.45
CA LYS A 103 -10.86 -41.92 -0.94
C LYS A 103 -10.52 -42.94 -2.01
N GLN A 104 -9.59 -42.62 -2.92
CA GLN A 104 -9.13 -43.56 -3.94
C GLN A 104 -8.32 -44.71 -3.33
N LEU A 105 -7.51 -44.44 -2.31
CA LEU A 105 -6.77 -45.46 -1.57
C LEU A 105 -7.72 -46.45 -0.89
N GLN A 106 -8.74 -45.95 -0.18
CA GLN A 106 -9.73 -46.80 0.47
C GLN A 106 -10.43 -47.74 -0.55
N ALA A 107 -10.90 -47.18 -1.68
CA ALA A 107 -11.52 -47.97 -2.75
C ALA A 107 -10.55 -48.99 -3.37
N ALA A 108 -9.24 -48.69 -3.42
CA ALA A 108 -8.23 -49.61 -3.91
C ALA A 108 -7.95 -50.78 -2.93
N ILE A 109 -7.98 -50.47 -1.63
CA ILE A 109 -7.84 -51.47 -0.54
C ILE A 109 -9.04 -52.46 -0.60
N GLU A 110 -10.26 -51.96 -0.66
CA GLU A 110 -11.48 -52.77 -0.75
C GLU A 110 -11.48 -53.72 -1.96
N LYS A 111 -10.86 -53.28 -3.09
CA LYS A 111 -10.74 -54.08 -4.31
C LYS A 111 -9.47 -54.95 -4.40
N ASN A 112 -8.67 -55.02 -3.36
CA ASN A 112 -7.34 -55.68 -3.35
C ASN A 112 -6.47 -55.30 -4.57
N SER A 113 -6.47 -54.00 -4.93
CA SER A 113 -5.76 -53.49 -6.11
C SER A 113 -4.25 -53.34 -5.81
N ASP A 114 -3.44 -53.65 -6.80
CA ASP A 114 -1.97 -53.41 -6.80
C ASP A 114 -1.60 -51.92 -6.79
N LYS A 115 -2.59 -51.02 -6.96
CA LYS A 115 -2.38 -49.53 -6.90
C LYS A 115 -2.27 -48.97 -5.46
N VAL A 116 -2.50 -49.77 -4.42
CA VAL A 116 -2.49 -49.34 -3.02
C VAL A 116 -1.17 -48.63 -2.66
N GLU A 117 -0.03 -49.27 -3.00
CA GLU A 117 1.28 -48.69 -2.70
C GLU A 117 1.58 -47.41 -3.48
N MET A 118 1.05 -47.28 -4.70
CA MET A 118 1.17 -46.04 -5.49
C MET A 118 0.42 -44.88 -4.80
N PHE A 119 -0.82 -45.11 -4.35
CA PHE A 119 -1.60 -44.06 -3.67
C PHE A 119 -0.97 -43.65 -2.35
N LYS A 120 -0.44 -44.60 -1.53
CA LYS A 120 0.27 -44.27 -0.30
C LYS A 120 1.49 -43.37 -0.55
N ARG A 121 2.32 -43.73 -1.55
CA ARG A 121 3.48 -42.90 -1.93
C ARG A 121 3.10 -41.52 -2.39
N THR A 122 1.99 -41.40 -3.17
CA THR A 122 1.51 -40.11 -3.64
C THR A 122 1.02 -39.26 -2.49
N ILE A 123 0.25 -39.81 -1.54
CA ILE A 123 -0.23 -39.09 -0.36
C ILE A 123 0.97 -38.60 0.47
N LYS A 124 1.93 -39.48 0.76
CA LYS A 124 3.14 -39.09 1.49
C LYS A 124 3.92 -37.95 0.82
N SER A 125 4.07 -38.00 -0.51
CA SER A 125 4.73 -36.91 -1.25
C SER A 125 3.98 -35.58 -1.18
N LEU A 126 2.64 -35.63 -1.12
CA LEU A 126 1.81 -34.43 -0.93
C LEU A 126 1.92 -33.88 0.51
N GLU A 127 1.94 -34.76 1.52
CA GLU A 127 2.20 -34.40 2.93
C GLU A 127 3.57 -33.73 3.10
N ASP A 128 4.63 -34.33 2.54
CA ASP A 128 5.98 -33.74 2.53
C ASP A 128 5.98 -32.34 1.85
N SER A 129 5.14 -32.13 0.85
CA SER A 129 4.98 -30.82 0.19
C SER A 129 4.27 -29.81 1.08
N ILE A 130 3.26 -30.23 1.87
CA ILE A 130 2.59 -29.36 2.86
C ILE A 130 3.59 -28.88 3.89
N ASP A 131 4.43 -29.79 4.42
CA ASP A 131 5.46 -29.43 5.41
C ASP A 131 6.44 -28.37 4.85
N GLY A 132 6.83 -28.50 3.57
CA GLY A 132 7.63 -27.50 2.88
C GLY A 132 6.96 -26.13 2.80
N TYR A 133 5.69 -26.08 2.42
CA TYR A 133 4.92 -24.81 2.36
C TYR A 133 4.63 -24.21 3.73
N LEU A 134 4.46 -25.03 4.77
CA LEU A 134 4.33 -24.56 6.16
C LEU A 134 5.62 -23.87 6.63
N GLN A 135 6.76 -24.45 6.34
CA GLN A 135 8.06 -23.85 6.66
C GLN A 135 8.28 -22.55 5.88
N GLU A 136 7.90 -22.52 4.59
CA GLU A 136 7.93 -21.31 3.78
C GLU A 136 7.03 -20.22 4.38
N ALA A 137 5.78 -20.55 4.75
CA ALA A 137 4.84 -19.62 5.37
C ALA A 137 5.40 -19.00 6.65
N GLN A 138 5.95 -19.82 7.55
CA GLN A 138 6.56 -19.36 8.80
C GLN A 138 7.75 -18.42 8.56
N THR A 139 8.59 -18.73 7.56
CA THR A 139 9.73 -17.89 7.19
C THR A 139 9.27 -16.53 6.66
N ILE A 140 8.23 -16.51 5.82
CA ILE A 140 7.61 -15.29 5.28
C ILE A 140 7.00 -14.45 6.41
N GLU A 141 6.26 -15.07 7.33
CA GLU A 141 5.67 -14.37 8.49
C GLU A 141 6.74 -13.73 9.39
N ALA A 142 7.82 -14.44 9.66
CA ALA A 142 8.95 -13.89 10.42
C ALA A 142 9.59 -12.68 9.72
N SER A 143 9.59 -12.64 8.39
CA SER A 143 10.11 -11.52 7.62
C SER A 143 9.22 -10.26 7.69
N GLY A 144 7.94 -10.40 8.02
CA GLY A 144 6.98 -9.31 8.11
C GLY A 144 7.41 -8.20 9.07
N VAL A 145 7.94 -8.58 10.23
CA VAL A 145 8.43 -7.61 11.22
C VAL A 145 9.57 -6.75 10.65
N TRP A 146 10.48 -7.35 9.87
CA TRP A 146 11.58 -6.62 9.25
C TRP A 146 11.08 -5.67 8.14
N ILE A 147 10.06 -6.07 7.40
CA ILE A 147 9.38 -5.21 6.42
C ILE A 147 8.77 -4.00 7.14
N ALA A 148 8.05 -4.22 8.24
CA ALA A 148 7.46 -3.14 9.02
C ALA A 148 8.52 -2.18 9.60
N ILE A 149 9.59 -2.71 10.19
CA ILE A 149 10.69 -1.92 10.74
C ILE A 149 11.33 -1.06 9.63
N SER A 150 11.60 -1.63 8.46
CA SER A 150 12.16 -0.89 7.33
C SER A 150 11.24 0.24 6.89
N GLY A 151 9.93 0.02 6.89
CA GLY A 151 8.92 1.05 6.62
C GLY A 151 8.94 2.17 7.66
N ILE A 152 9.04 1.86 8.95
CA ILE A 152 9.13 2.86 10.03
C ILE A 152 10.39 3.71 9.87
N VAL A 153 11.54 3.08 9.64
CA VAL A 153 12.81 3.80 9.43
C VAL A 153 12.71 4.73 8.23
N LEU A 154 12.20 4.25 7.11
CA LEU A 154 12.02 5.06 5.90
C LEU A 154 11.05 6.23 6.16
N PHE A 155 9.93 5.99 6.85
CA PHE A 155 8.97 7.03 7.21
C PHE A 155 9.59 8.12 8.05
N LEU A 156 10.37 7.78 9.06
CA LEU A 156 11.07 8.76 9.89
C LEU A 156 12.11 9.54 9.09
N LEU A 157 12.90 8.88 8.27
CA LEU A 157 13.92 9.54 7.43
C LEU A 157 13.29 10.56 6.48
N ILE A 158 12.18 10.21 5.82
CA ILE A 158 11.51 11.15 4.91
C ILE A 158 10.89 12.32 5.67
N ARG A 159 10.33 12.10 6.87
CA ARG A 159 9.82 13.17 7.74
C ARG A 159 10.93 14.15 8.14
N PHE A 160 12.10 13.67 8.53
CA PHE A 160 13.26 14.50 8.82
C PHE A 160 13.71 15.30 7.59
N ALA A 161 13.78 14.66 6.43
CA ALA A 161 14.13 15.35 5.17
C ALA A 161 13.12 16.47 4.85
N GLN A 162 11.83 16.23 5.02
CA GLN A 162 10.78 17.23 4.85
C GLN A 162 10.94 18.40 5.81
N GLY A 163 11.20 18.12 7.10
CA GLY A 163 11.46 19.16 8.10
C GLY A 163 12.64 20.05 7.74
N ILE A 164 13.73 19.48 7.26
CA ILE A 164 14.97 20.21 6.90
C ILE A 164 14.79 21.00 5.60
N LEU A 165 14.13 20.46 4.61
CA LEU A 165 14.02 21.07 3.26
C LEU A 165 12.90 22.11 3.18
N ALA A 166 11.91 22.05 4.06
CA ALA A 166 10.67 22.81 3.96
C ALA A 166 10.87 24.33 3.87
N ASN A 167 11.72 24.91 4.73
CA ASN A 167 11.90 26.35 4.75
C ASN A 167 12.65 26.84 3.51
N SER A 168 13.65 26.11 3.03
CA SER A 168 14.37 26.46 1.80
C SER A 168 13.48 26.36 0.56
N ILE A 169 12.62 25.34 0.50
CA ILE A 169 11.66 25.17 -0.59
C ILE A 169 10.59 26.29 -0.55
N LEU A 170 10.11 26.63 0.65
CA LEU A 170 9.11 27.68 0.83
C LEU A 170 9.68 29.07 0.51
N GLU A 171 10.94 29.35 0.88
CA GLU A 171 11.64 30.59 0.54
C GLU A 171 11.79 30.74 -0.98
N LYS A 172 12.19 29.67 -1.67
CA LYS A 172 12.23 29.65 -3.13
C LYS A 172 10.86 29.96 -3.74
N ARG A 173 9.79 29.37 -3.20
CA ARG A 173 8.41 29.64 -3.62
C ARG A 173 8.01 31.09 -3.35
N PHE A 174 8.42 31.67 -2.24
CA PHE A 174 8.24 33.09 -1.92
C PHE A 174 8.95 33.99 -2.94
N SER A 175 10.16 33.70 -3.31
CA SER A 175 10.92 34.43 -4.34
C SER A 175 10.25 34.35 -5.72
N GLU A 176 9.66 33.23 -6.10
CA GLU A 176 8.85 33.08 -7.31
C GLU A 176 7.58 33.94 -7.22
N TRP A 177 6.89 33.95 -6.08
CA TRP A 177 5.71 34.77 -5.86
C TRP A 177 6.00 36.27 -5.88
N LEU A 178 7.18 36.70 -5.41
CA LEU A 178 7.58 38.10 -5.52
C LEU A 178 7.73 38.56 -6.98
N SER A 179 8.25 37.69 -7.83
CA SER A 179 8.43 37.97 -9.26
C SER A 179 7.13 37.83 -10.07
N ASN A 180 6.23 36.96 -9.64
CA ASN A 180 4.95 36.72 -10.32
C ASN A 180 3.80 36.59 -9.30
N LYS A 181 3.07 37.66 -9.09
CA LYS A 181 1.93 37.74 -8.16
C LYS A 181 0.72 36.89 -8.55
N LEU A 182 0.68 36.34 -9.77
CA LEU A 182 -0.35 35.38 -10.18
C LEU A 182 -0.19 34.01 -9.51
N ILE A 183 1.01 33.73 -8.98
CA ILE A 183 1.26 32.50 -8.23
C ILE A 183 0.50 32.57 -6.89
N SER A 184 -0.30 31.57 -6.59
CA SER A 184 -0.99 31.50 -5.29
C SER A 184 0.01 31.25 -4.16
N PRO A 185 -0.04 32.03 -3.07
CA PRO A 185 0.81 31.79 -1.90
C PRO A 185 0.45 30.55 -1.10
N GLY A 186 -0.62 29.85 -1.45
CA GLY A 186 -1.12 28.69 -0.72
C GLY A 186 -2.01 29.06 0.47
N MET A 187 -2.21 28.10 1.38
CA MET A 187 -3.05 28.23 2.58
C MET A 187 -4.49 28.70 2.31
N GLN A 188 -5.03 28.32 1.14
CA GLN A 188 -6.44 28.48 0.82
C GLN A 188 -7.21 27.24 1.28
N PHE A 189 -8.46 27.38 1.68
CA PHE A 189 -9.29 26.26 2.13
C PHE A 189 -9.29 25.08 1.15
N LYS A 190 -9.36 25.35 -0.15
CA LYS A 190 -9.27 24.34 -1.20
C LYS A 190 -7.97 23.51 -1.13
N ASN A 191 -6.83 24.13 -0.80
CA ASN A 191 -5.55 23.43 -0.72
C ASN A 191 -5.50 22.51 0.49
N TYR A 192 -6.09 22.90 1.63
CA TYR A 192 -6.26 22.03 2.79
C TYR A 192 -7.09 20.80 2.42
N LEU A 193 -8.27 21.02 1.86
CA LEU A 193 -9.18 19.96 1.47
C LEU A 193 -8.52 19.00 0.46
N LEU A 194 -7.95 19.53 -0.61
CA LEU A 194 -7.29 18.74 -1.65
C LEU A 194 -6.10 17.95 -1.11
N SER A 195 -5.24 18.58 -0.29
CA SER A 195 -4.05 17.91 0.23
C SER A 195 -4.40 16.75 1.16
N ILE A 196 -5.36 16.95 2.06
CA ILE A 196 -5.80 15.91 2.99
C ILE A 196 -6.52 14.79 2.26
N SER A 197 -7.51 15.14 1.42
CA SER A 197 -8.29 14.14 0.67
C SER A 197 -7.41 13.32 -0.25
N PHE A 198 -6.50 13.95 -0.99
CA PHE A 198 -5.62 13.29 -1.93
C PHE A 198 -4.64 12.34 -1.21
N ALA A 199 -4.04 12.81 -0.11
CA ALA A 199 -3.15 11.98 0.71
C ALA A 199 -3.90 10.77 1.29
N LEU A 200 -5.10 10.98 1.86
CA LEU A 200 -5.91 9.89 2.41
C LEU A 200 -6.29 8.86 1.35
N ILE A 201 -6.79 9.31 0.20
CA ILE A 201 -7.18 8.39 -0.89
C ILE A 201 -6.00 7.55 -1.34
N ILE A 202 -4.84 8.17 -1.62
CA ILE A 202 -3.66 7.46 -2.09
C ILE A 202 -3.15 6.47 -1.03
N ILE A 203 -3.01 6.91 0.23
CA ILE A 203 -2.48 6.07 1.30
C ILE A 203 -3.42 4.90 1.58
N VAL A 204 -4.71 5.16 1.75
CA VAL A 204 -5.70 4.10 2.08
C VAL A 204 -5.82 3.11 0.93
N PHE A 205 -5.98 3.60 -0.31
CA PHE A 205 -6.06 2.72 -1.48
C PHE A 205 -4.80 1.85 -1.63
N SER A 206 -3.61 2.45 -1.50
CA SER A 206 -2.36 1.71 -1.62
C SER A 206 -2.19 0.71 -0.47
N ALA A 207 -2.54 1.08 0.77
CA ALA A 207 -2.46 0.19 1.91
C ALA A 207 -3.38 -1.04 1.72
N ILE A 208 -4.61 -0.84 1.28
CA ILE A 208 -5.54 -1.93 0.98
C ILE A 208 -5.00 -2.79 -0.17
N HIS A 209 -4.60 -2.17 -1.27
CA HIS A 209 -4.17 -2.89 -2.47
C HIS A 209 -2.93 -3.77 -2.23
N TYR A 210 -1.92 -3.24 -1.54
CA TYR A 210 -0.65 -3.95 -1.36
C TYR A 210 -0.57 -4.79 -0.09
N SER A 211 -1.41 -4.53 0.91
CA SER A 211 -1.38 -5.27 2.17
C SER A 211 -2.40 -6.41 2.23
N PHE A 212 -3.48 -6.28 1.46
CA PHE A 212 -4.58 -7.25 1.46
C PHE A 212 -4.96 -7.69 0.03
N PRO A 213 -4.03 -8.29 -0.73
CA PRO A 213 -4.29 -8.69 -2.12
C PRO A 213 -5.46 -9.67 -2.24
N THR A 214 -5.66 -10.56 -1.26
CA THR A 214 -6.79 -11.50 -1.21
C THR A 214 -8.14 -10.79 -1.12
N LEU A 215 -8.25 -9.67 -0.41
CA LEU A 215 -9.48 -8.89 -0.36
C LEU A 215 -9.84 -8.31 -1.73
N ILE A 216 -8.86 -7.80 -2.46
CA ILE A 216 -9.08 -7.25 -3.80
C ILE A 216 -9.48 -8.34 -4.77
N GLN A 217 -8.84 -9.51 -4.68
CA GLN A 217 -9.17 -10.65 -5.50
C GLN A 217 -10.61 -11.12 -5.23
N MET A 218 -11.04 -11.18 -3.97
CA MET A 218 -12.43 -11.47 -3.61
C MET A 218 -13.42 -10.45 -4.21
N PHE A 219 -13.06 -9.17 -4.27
CA PHE A 219 -13.92 -8.14 -4.88
C PHE A 219 -13.89 -8.17 -6.41
N ALA A 220 -12.75 -8.52 -7.01
CA ALA A 220 -12.60 -8.64 -8.47
C ALA A 220 -13.31 -9.87 -9.03
N ASP A 221 -13.29 -10.97 -8.26
CA ASP A 221 -13.92 -12.23 -8.60
C ASP A 221 -15.42 -12.28 -8.24
N PHE A 222 -15.94 -11.20 -7.62
CA PHE A 222 -17.39 -11.08 -7.37
C PHE A 222 -18.08 -11.00 -8.74
N PRO A 223 -18.83 -12.02 -9.15
CA PRO A 223 -19.50 -12.00 -10.44
C PRO A 223 -20.50 -10.84 -10.44
N THR A 224 -20.25 -9.85 -11.28
CA THR A 224 -21.18 -8.73 -11.50
C THR A 224 -22.49 -9.19 -12.13
N HIS A 225 -22.49 -10.39 -12.71
CA HIS A 225 -23.67 -11.17 -13.11
C HIS A 225 -23.41 -12.65 -12.85
N PRO A 226 -24.37 -13.41 -12.32
CA PRO A 226 -24.26 -14.85 -12.30
C PRO A 226 -24.23 -15.33 -13.76
N ASP A 227 -23.05 -15.68 -14.24
CA ASP A 227 -22.91 -16.38 -15.52
C ASP A 227 -23.50 -17.76 -15.34
N ILE A 228 -24.78 -17.88 -15.63
CA ILE A 228 -25.46 -19.19 -15.75
C ILE A 228 -24.94 -19.83 -17.03
N ARG A 229 -23.96 -20.69 -16.90
CA ARG A 229 -23.53 -21.53 -18.03
C ARG A 229 -24.38 -22.79 -18.05
N LEU A 230 -25.19 -22.88 -19.06
CA LEU A 230 -25.89 -24.13 -19.39
C LEU A 230 -24.89 -25.10 -20.05
N ALA A 231 -24.52 -26.16 -19.36
CA ALA A 231 -23.75 -27.25 -19.93
C ALA A 231 -24.67 -28.45 -20.15
N SER A 232 -24.77 -28.90 -21.38
CA SER A 232 -25.45 -30.15 -21.70
C SER A 232 -24.45 -31.31 -21.61
N ILE A 233 -24.67 -32.22 -20.67
CA ILE A 233 -23.94 -33.48 -20.56
C ILE A 233 -24.96 -34.61 -20.71
N ASP A 234 -24.77 -35.47 -21.69
CA ASP A 234 -25.63 -36.61 -21.99
C ASP A 234 -27.10 -36.24 -22.32
N GLY A 235 -27.31 -35.08 -22.97
CA GLY A 235 -28.65 -34.63 -23.36
C GLY A 235 -29.50 -34.08 -22.22
N VAL A 236 -28.94 -33.90 -21.01
CA VAL A 236 -29.59 -33.28 -19.86
C VAL A 236 -29.00 -31.89 -19.65
N GLU A 237 -29.84 -30.88 -19.75
CA GLU A 237 -29.44 -29.50 -19.38
C GLU A 237 -29.23 -29.42 -17.88
N ARG A 238 -28.01 -28.99 -17.47
CA ARG A 238 -27.65 -28.72 -16.07
C ARG A 238 -27.24 -27.28 -15.91
N THR A 239 -27.85 -26.60 -14.95
CA THR A 239 -27.44 -25.29 -14.51
C THR A 239 -26.36 -25.41 -13.43
N PHE A 240 -25.25 -24.71 -13.62
CA PHE A 240 -24.17 -24.63 -12.62
C PHE A 240 -24.23 -23.29 -11.94
N ASP A 241 -24.48 -23.31 -10.64
CA ASP A 241 -24.35 -22.14 -9.78
C ASP A 241 -22.94 -22.10 -9.16
N TYR A 242 -22.32 -20.92 -9.19
CA TYR A 242 -21.05 -20.67 -8.53
C TYR A 242 -21.32 -20.20 -7.10
N ALA A 243 -20.92 -20.97 -6.11
CA ALA A 243 -20.92 -20.55 -4.73
C ALA A 243 -19.48 -20.31 -4.25
N PHE A 244 -19.25 -19.14 -3.68
CA PHE A 244 -17.99 -18.83 -3.00
C PHE A 244 -18.03 -19.37 -1.56
N ILE A 245 -17.18 -20.34 -1.25
CA ILE A 245 -16.91 -20.75 0.13
C ILE A 245 -15.42 -20.57 0.37
N LYS A 246 -15.04 -19.67 1.28
CA LYS A 246 -13.65 -19.38 1.68
C LYS A 246 -12.70 -19.03 0.53
N GLY A 247 -13.16 -18.26 -0.45
CA GLY A 247 -12.31 -17.85 -1.57
C GLY A 247 -12.18 -18.87 -2.71
N ASP A 248 -12.77 -20.07 -2.59
CA ASP A 248 -12.82 -21.06 -3.67
C ASP A 248 -14.20 -21.08 -4.33
N VAL A 249 -14.19 -21.19 -5.66
CA VAL A 249 -15.41 -21.37 -6.45
C VAL A 249 -15.83 -22.82 -6.39
N LEU A 250 -16.88 -23.12 -5.65
CA LEU A 250 -17.50 -24.43 -5.66
C LEU A 250 -18.59 -24.48 -6.73
N PHE A 251 -18.44 -25.40 -7.68
CA PHE A 251 -19.47 -25.71 -8.67
C PHE A 251 -20.51 -26.64 -8.04
N SER A 252 -21.71 -26.14 -7.83
CA SER A 252 -22.86 -26.98 -7.47
C SER A 252 -23.67 -27.28 -8.73
N ALA A 253 -23.79 -28.53 -9.07
CA ALA A 253 -24.68 -28.96 -10.15
C ALA A 253 -26.10 -29.15 -9.60
N MET A 254 -27.03 -28.29 -9.95
CA MET A 254 -28.45 -28.56 -9.77
C MET A 254 -29.00 -29.30 -10.97
N THR A 255 -29.57 -30.46 -10.75
CA THR A 255 -30.42 -31.17 -11.74
C THR A 255 -31.79 -30.53 -11.71
N VAL A 256 -32.25 -30.03 -12.84
CA VAL A 256 -33.65 -29.72 -13.09
C VAL A 256 -34.34 -30.98 -13.57
#